data_dd2cc22a44d0a956ae9ea9f8faf4ecc5
#
_entry.id   dd2cc22a44d0a956ae9ea9f8faf4ecc5
#
_cell.length_a   1.000
_cell.length_b   1.000
_cell.length_c   1.000
_cell.angle_alpha   90.00
_cell.angle_beta   90.00
_cell.angle_gamma   90.00
#
_symmetry.space_group_name_H-M   'P 1'
#
loop_
_entity.id
_entity.type
_entity.pdbx_description
1 polymer ?
#
loop_
_entity_poly.entity_id
_entity_poly.type
_entity_poly.pdbx_seq_one_letter_code
_entity_poly.pdbx_strand_id
1 'polypeptide(L)'
;MRSLKYIVPAVLLAAVIGWQQLKAMIVAEGPLQEVVNVVIPKGAGTKLVAQELKKAGIIRHELLFRIATRLNGADKALKAGEYQFMPKVSVLQAMEKIARGEVFYRRITIPEGLTSGQIMYMVANYPGLSGEITVDVKEGELLPETYSFELDAPRDNILLQAKSAMAKIKQVIWDNRAPGLPYKDINEMMTMASIIEKETSVPEERALVASVFINRLNRRMRLQTDPTVIYALTEGEFELKRPLRKSDLNTDSAFNTYRNYGLPPAPICNPGVAAMEAAAH
;
A
#
# COMPACT_ATOMS: atom_id res chain seq x y z
N MET A 1 9.01 -69.15 23.45
CA MET A 1 8.08 -68.75 22.39
C MET A 1 6.72 -68.17 22.86
N ARG A 2 6.25 -68.39 24.11
CA ARG A 2 4.98 -67.81 24.61
C ARG A 2 4.98 -66.30 24.84
N SER A 3 6.09 -65.71 25.27
CA SER A 3 6.19 -64.25 25.57
C SER A 3 6.12 -63.32 24.31
N LEU A 4 6.62 -63.81 23.15
CA LEU A 4 6.64 -63.07 21.90
C LEU A 4 5.21 -62.77 21.35
N LYS A 5 4.27 -63.66 21.62
CA LYS A 5 2.82 -63.51 21.21
C LYS A 5 2.13 -62.31 21.85
N TYR A 6 2.58 -61.84 23.03
CA TYR A 6 1.99 -60.70 23.75
C TYR A 6 2.85 -59.43 23.57
N ILE A 7 4.13 -59.53 23.27
CA ILE A 7 5.03 -58.39 23.08
C ILE A 7 4.66 -57.65 21.78
N VAL A 8 4.45 -58.37 20.68
CA VAL A 8 4.12 -57.76 19.37
C VAL A 8 2.83 -56.95 19.40
N PRO A 9 1.70 -57.46 19.91
CA PRO A 9 0.46 -56.69 20.03
C PRO A 9 0.62 -55.48 20.97
N ALA A 10 1.36 -55.62 22.07
CA ALA A 10 1.58 -54.52 23.01
C ALA A 10 2.39 -53.37 22.37
N VAL A 11 3.43 -53.72 21.60
CA VAL A 11 4.23 -52.71 20.85
C VAL A 11 3.43 -52.03 19.77
N LEU A 12 2.59 -52.76 19.04
CA LEU A 12 1.68 -52.20 18.03
C LEU A 12 0.65 -51.27 18.67
N LEU A 13 0.06 -51.68 19.79
CA LEU A 13 -0.88 -50.80 20.52
C LEU A 13 -0.20 -49.54 21.03
N ALA A 14 0.98 -49.62 21.60
CA ALA A 14 1.76 -48.49 22.05
C ALA A 14 2.12 -47.55 20.88
N ALA A 15 2.46 -48.09 19.71
CA ALA A 15 2.74 -47.30 18.50
C ALA A 15 1.49 -46.57 18.00
N VAL A 16 0.33 -47.21 18.01
CA VAL A 16 -0.95 -46.59 17.63
C VAL A 16 -1.33 -45.44 18.59
N ILE A 17 -1.23 -45.70 19.89
CA ILE A 17 -1.47 -44.68 20.91
C ILE A 17 -0.49 -43.50 20.75
N GLY A 18 0.80 -43.75 20.58
CA GLY A 18 1.79 -42.73 20.37
C GLY A 18 1.54 -41.90 19.11
N TRP A 19 1.08 -42.56 18.03
CA TRP A 19 0.69 -41.89 16.79
C TRP A 19 -0.54 -40.97 16.96
N GLN A 20 -1.55 -41.46 17.68
CA GLN A 20 -2.74 -40.64 17.96
C GLN A 20 -2.40 -39.44 18.84
N GLN A 21 -1.56 -39.63 19.88
CA GLN A 21 -1.08 -38.54 20.72
C GLN A 21 -0.29 -37.51 19.93
N LEU A 22 0.61 -37.96 19.04
CA LEU A 22 1.38 -37.05 18.18
C LEU A 22 0.46 -36.20 17.29
N LYS A 23 -0.54 -36.82 16.65
CA LYS A 23 -1.53 -36.10 15.86
C LYS A 23 -2.30 -35.09 16.72
N ALA A 24 -2.75 -35.48 17.89
CA ALA A 24 -3.46 -34.60 18.82
C ALA A 24 -2.58 -33.38 19.22
N MET A 25 -1.30 -33.59 19.49
CA MET A 25 -0.36 -32.49 19.81
C MET A 25 -0.14 -31.52 18.65
N ILE A 26 -0.15 -32.01 17.40
CA ILE A 26 0.03 -31.16 16.20
C ILE A 26 -1.17 -30.25 15.98
N VAL A 27 -2.39 -30.73 16.33
CA VAL A 27 -3.65 -29.99 16.13
C VAL A 27 -4.03 -29.16 17.37
N ALA A 28 -3.49 -29.51 18.55
CA ALA A 28 -3.81 -28.82 19.80
C ALA A 28 -3.48 -27.33 19.75
N GLU A 29 -4.21 -26.51 20.49
CA GLU A 29 -3.95 -25.08 20.67
C GLU A 29 -2.51 -24.82 21.08
N GLY A 30 -1.87 -23.88 20.39
CA GLY A 30 -0.53 -23.41 20.66
C GLY A 30 -0.42 -22.54 21.91
N PRO A 31 0.81 -22.16 22.31
CA PRO A 31 1.07 -21.38 23.51
C PRO A 31 0.82 -19.87 23.32
N LEU A 32 0.65 -19.39 22.09
CA LEU A 32 0.54 -17.98 21.77
C LEU A 32 -0.68 -17.34 22.44
N GLN A 33 -0.50 -16.20 23.12
CA GLN A 33 -1.56 -15.50 23.84
C GLN A 33 -2.02 -14.21 23.13
N GLU A 34 -1.12 -13.61 22.36
CA GLU A 34 -1.36 -12.34 21.65
C GLU A 34 -1.00 -12.48 20.17
N VAL A 35 -1.45 -11.52 19.35
CA VAL A 35 -1.11 -11.49 17.91
C VAL A 35 0.37 -11.18 17.76
N VAL A 36 1.09 -12.00 17.00
CA VAL A 36 2.53 -11.82 16.75
C VAL A 36 2.83 -11.94 15.26
N ASN A 37 3.70 -11.05 14.77
CA ASN A 37 4.26 -11.14 13.43
C ASN A 37 5.65 -11.81 13.49
N VAL A 38 5.90 -12.74 12.58
CA VAL A 38 7.19 -13.43 12.44
C VAL A 38 7.66 -13.35 11.02
N VAL A 39 8.95 -13.03 10.85
CA VAL A 39 9.60 -13.01 9.54
C VAL A 39 10.30 -14.34 9.31
N ILE A 40 9.95 -15.01 8.22
CA ILE A 40 10.63 -16.21 7.71
C ILE A 40 11.60 -15.76 6.62
N PRO A 41 12.92 -15.88 6.82
CA PRO A 41 13.91 -15.43 5.85
C PRO A 41 13.85 -16.21 4.52
N LYS A 42 14.28 -15.56 3.43
CA LYS A 42 14.41 -16.25 2.13
C LYS A 42 15.42 -17.40 2.24
N GLY A 43 15.06 -18.57 1.72
CA GLY A 43 15.90 -19.77 1.78
C GLY A 43 15.88 -20.49 3.14
N ALA A 44 15.03 -20.10 4.09
CA ALA A 44 14.90 -20.78 5.37
C ALA A 44 14.40 -22.21 5.19
N GLY A 45 15.22 -23.19 5.63
CA GLY A 45 14.78 -24.57 5.72
C GLY A 45 13.89 -24.82 6.94
N THR A 46 13.19 -25.96 6.98
CA THR A 46 12.22 -26.34 8.03
C THR A 46 12.78 -26.17 9.47
N LYS A 47 14.08 -26.40 9.67
CA LYS A 47 14.73 -26.22 10.99
C LYS A 47 14.72 -24.76 11.41
N LEU A 48 15.12 -23.83 10.52
CA LEU A 48 15.17 -22.41 10.82
C LEU A 48 13.77 -21.85 11.04
N VAL A 49 12.79 -22.24 10.20
CA VAL A 49 11.38 -21.88 10.39
C VAL A 49 10.87 -22.30 11.77
N ALA A 50 11.15 -23.54 12.19
CA ALA A 50 10.77 -24.03 13.51
C ALA A 50 11.42 -23.23 14.65
N GLN A 51 12.66 -22.81 14.50
CA GLN A 51 13.37 -21.97 15.47
C GLN A 51 12.72 -20.58 15.59
N GLU A 52 12.44 -19.92 14.47
CA GLU A 52 11.78 -18.60 14.49
C GLU A 52 10.38 -18.67 15.12
N LEU A 53 9.59 -19.69 14.78
CA LEU A 53 8.25 -19.89 15.37
C LEU A 53 8.32 -20.16 16.89
N LYS A 54 9.32 -20.91 17.35
CA LYS A 54 9.52 -21.16 18.78
C LYS A 54 9.98 -19.90 19.51
N LYS A 55 10.94 -19.17 18.94
CA LYS A 55 11.45 -17.90 19.47
C LYS A 55 10.33 -16.87 19.65
N ALA A 56 9.39 -16.85 18.71
CA ALA A 56 8.20 -15.99 18.75
C ALA A 56 7.08 -16.52 19.65
N GLY A 57 7.26 -17.67 20.32
CA GLY A 57 6.25 -18.25 21.21
C GLY A 57 5.05 -18.87 20.51
N ILE A 58 5.10 -19.09 19.20
CA ILE A 58 3.99 -19.66 18.41
C ILE A 58 3.90 -21.17 18.64
N ILE A 59 5.03 -21.86 18.76
CA ILE A 59 5.10 -23.28 19.02
C ILE A 59 5.95 -23.57 20.27
N ARG A 60 5.65 -24.68 20.99
CA ARG A 60 6.42 -25.10 22.16
C ARG A 60 7.70 -25.87 21.78
N HIS A 61 7.60 -26.74 20.77
CA HIS A 61 8.64 -27.69 20.40
C HIS A 61 8.93 -27.66 18.91
N GLU A 62 10.19 -27.33 18.54
CA GLU A 62 10.67 -27.33 17.15
C GLU A 62 10.51 -28.69 16.47
N LEU A 63 10.77 -29.78 17.24
CA LEU A 63 10.68 -31.15 16.73
C LEU A 63 9.25 -31.46 16.24
N LEU A 64 8.22 -31.00 16.98
CA LEU A 64 6.83 -31.21 16.62
C LEU A 64 6.48 -30.56 15.29
N PHE A 65 6.93 -29.33 15.07
CA PHE A 65 6.74 -28.62 13.79
C PHE A 65 7.44 -29.35 12.64
N ARG A 66 8.69 -29.79 12.84
CA ARG A 66 9.46 -30.51 11.82
C ARG A 66 8.83 -31.85 11.46
N ILE A 67 8.28 -32.58 12.44
CA ILE A 67 7.54 -33.82 12.21
C ILE A 67 6.26 -33.52 11.44
N ALA A 68 5.49 -32.51 11.87
CA ALA A 68 4.26 -32.11 11.19
C ALA A 68 4.52 -31.75 9.73
N THR A 69 5.56 -30.95 9.46
CA THR A 69 5.95 -30.53 8.10
C THR A 69 6.28 -31.75 7.23
N ARG A 70 7.05 -32.70 7.77
CA ARG A 70 7.43 -33.92 7.04
C ARG A 70 6.27 -34.85 6.76
N LEU A 71 5.38 -35.03 7.74
CA LEU A 71 4.19 -35.88 7.60
C LEU A 71 3.21 -35.33 6.53
N ASN A 72 3.15 -34.03 6.38
CA ASN A 72 2.27 -33.37 5.40
C ASN A 72 2.99 -33.07 4.07
N GLY A 73 4.23 -33.49 3.88
CA GLY A 73 5.01 -33.26 2.66
C GLY A 73 5.31 -31.77 2.38
N ALA A 74 5.27 -30.92 3.43
CA ALA A 74 5.39 -29.46 3.30
C ALA A 74 6.85 -28.96 3.41
N ASP A 75 7.83 -29.83 3.51
CA ASP A 75 9.26 -29.45 3.68
C ASP A 75 9.79 -28.49 2.61
N LYS A 76 9.30 -28.63 1.36
CA LYS A 76 9.69 -27.80 0.22
C LYS A 76 8.66 -26.69 -0.10
N ALA A 77 7.54 -26.66 0.62
CA ALA A 77 6.45 -25.74 0.38
C ALA A 77 6.50 -24.51 1.28
N LEU A 78 7.35 -24.48 2.31
CA LEU A 78 7.45 -23.35 3.24
C LEU A 78 8.00 -22.13 2.50
N LYS A 79 7.25 -21.03 2.55
CA LYS A 79 7.56 -19.78 1.83
C LYS A 79 8.14 -18.74 2.79
N ALA A 80 9.09 -17.96 2.29
CA ALA A 80 9.60 -16.79 3.00
C ALA A 80 8.55 -15.67 3.03
N GLY A 81 8.65 -14.78 4.01
CA GLY A 81 7.76 -13.63 4.16
C GLY A 81 7.48 -13.31 5.62
N GLU A 82 6.74 -12.25 5.87
CA GLU A 82 6.20 -11.92 7.18
C GLU A 82 4.85 -12.60 7.37
N TYR A 83 4.66 -13.26 8.50
CA TYR A 83 3.42 -13.97 8.82
C TYR A 83 2.84 -13.47 10.14
N GLN A 84 1.58 -13.14 10.16
CA GLN A 84 0.85 -12.80 11.37
C GLN A 84 0.15 -14.05 11.91
N PHE A 85 0.37 -14.36 13.18
CA PHE A 85 -0.25 -15.47 13.88
C PHE A 85 -1.20 -14.97 14.96
N MET A 86 -2.38 -15.57 14.99
CA MET A 86 -3.40 -15.30 16.01
C MET A 86 -3.14 -16.12 17.27
N PRO A 87 -3.68 -15.70 18.42
CA PRO A 87 -3.61 -16.47 19.66
C PRO A 87 -4.06 -17.92 19.45
N LYS A 88 -3.43 -18.83 20.21
CA LYS A 88 -3.77 -20.26 20.23
C LYS A 88 -3.58 -21.02 18.92
N VAL A 89 -2.92 -20.42 17.91
CA VAL A 89 -2.65 -21.11 16.65
C VAL A 89 -1.94 -22.44 16.88
N SER A 90 -2.43 -23.51 16.25
CA SER A 90 -1.82 -24.83 16.35
C SER A 90 -0.57 -24.96 15.47
N VAL A 91 0.24 -25.99 15.73
CA VAL A 91 1.42 -26.30 14.90
C VAL A 91 0.99 -26.58 13.45
N LEU A 92 -0.13 -27.30 13.25
CA LEU A 92 -0.66 -27.60 11.92
C LEU A 92 -1.04 -26.31 11.18
N GLN A 93 -1.84 -25.47 11.81
CA GLN A 93 -2.27 -24.19 11.21
C GLN A 93 -1.10 -23.27 10.88
N ALA A 94 -0.09 -23.19 11.76
CA ALA A 94 1.11 -22.41 11.50
C ALA A 94 1.88 -22.94 10.28
N MET A 95 2.05 -24.25 10.18
CA MET A 95 2.68 -24.90 9.04
C MET A 95 1.92 -24.65 7.74
N GLU A 96 0.61 -24.88 7.75
CA GLU A 96 -0.24 -24.70 6.56
C GLU A 96 -0.22 -23.26 6.07
N LYS A 97 -0.31 -22.28 6.97
CA LYS A 97 -0.25 -20.86 6.65
C LYS A 97 1.04 -20.50 5.92
N ILE A 98 2.18 -20.98 6.43
CA ILE A 98 3.50 -20.74 5.81
C ILE A 98 3.61 -21.49 4.47
N ALA A 99 3.12 -22.73 4.40
CA ALA A 99 3.16 -23.53 3.17
C ALA A 99 2.29 -22.93 2.05
N ARG A 100 1.12 -22.38 2.38
CA ARG A 100 0.26 -21.66 1.44
C ARG A 100 0.84 -20.29 1.06
N GLY A 101 1.72 -19.72 1.88
CA GLY A 101 2.28 -18.39 1.66
C GLY A 101 1.29 -17.28 1.97
N GLU A 102 0.46 -17.45 2.99
CA GLU A 102 -0.48 -16.44 3.47
C GLU A 102 0.26 -15.36 4.26
N VAL A 103 1.09 -14.59 3.56
CA VAL A 103 1.92 -13.53 4.14
C VAL A 103 1.07 -12.39 4.70
N PHE A 104 1.64 -11.66 5.63
CA PHE A 104 1.06 -10.43 6.14
C PHE A 104 1.39 -9.28 5.19
N TYR A 105 0.35 -8.58 4.73
CA TYR A 105 0.50 -7.38 3.92
C TYR A 105 0.51 -6.14 4.80
N ARG A 106 1.56 -5.36 4.68
CA ARG A 106 1.66 -4.01 5.23
C ARG A 106 0.91 -3.04 4.33
N ARG A 107 0.59 -1.86 4.85
CA ARG A 107 -0.14 -0.84 4.10
C ARG A 107 0.58 0.49 4.19
N ILE A 108 0.60 1.21 3.08
CA ILE A 108 1.02 2.60 2.99
C ILE A 108 -0.14 3.41 2.40
N THR A 109 -0.54 4.49 3.09
CA THR A 109 -1.58 5.40 2.59
C THR A 109 -0.90 6.63 2.01
N ILE A 110 -1.19 6.93 0.76
CA ILE A 110 -0.81 8.17 0.09
C ILE A 110 -1.97 9.15 0.24
N PRO A 111 -1.82 10.24 1.01
CA PRO A 111 -2.85 11.27 1.17
C PRO A 111 -3.09 12.05 -0.14
N GLU A 112 -4.33 12.52 -0.32
CA GLU A 112 -4.70 13.43 -1.41
C GLU A 112 -3.96 14.77 -1.30
N GLY A 113 -3.73 15.42 -2.44
CA GLY A 113 -3.13 16.75 -2.50
C GLY A 113 -1.63 16.83 -2.24
N LEU A 114 -0.93 15.70 -2.05
CA LEU A 114 0.54 15.69 -1.99
C LEU A 114 1.13 15.88 -3.38
N THR A 115 2.28 16.55 -3.44
CA THR A 115 3.10 16.61 -4.65
C THR A 115 3.79 15.27 -4.89
N SER A 116 4.20 15.01 -6.12
CA SER A 116 4.95 13.78 -6.44
C SER A 116 6.27 13.70 -5.70
N GLY A 117 6.96 14.82 -5.49
CA GLY A 117 8.17 14.89 -4.65
C GLY A 117 7.91 14.50 -3.20
N GLN A 118 6.82 14.97 -2.60
CA GLN A 118 6.42 14.60 -1.24
C GLN A 118 6.07 13.11 -1.13
N ILE A 119 5.37 12.56 -2.13
CA ILE A 119 5.04 11.12 -2.16
C ILE A 119 6.32 10.28 -2.30
N MET A 120 7.22 10.65 -3.21
CA MET A 120 8.50 9.95 -3.38
C MET A 120 9.32 9.99 -2.09
N TYR A 121 9.39 11.13 -1.40
CA TYR A 121 10.06 11.24 -0.11
C TYR A 121 9.43 10.32 0.95
N MET A 122 8.09 10.28 1.02
CA MET A 122 7.36 9.40 1.94
C MET A 122 7.65 7.93 1.65
N VAL A 123 7.60 7.49 0.38
CA VAL A 123 7.89 6.11 -0.04
C VAL A 123 9.36 5.75 0.21
N ALA A 124 10.30 6.68 -0.05
CA ALA A 124 11.73 6.49 0.19
C ALA A 124 12.05 6.19 1.66
N ASN A 125 11.29 6.79 2.58
CA ASN A 125 11.51 6.64 4.01
C ASN A 125 10.53 5.68 4.69
N TYR A 126 9.67 4.98 3.92
CA TYR A 126 8.65 4.12 4.52
C TYR A 126 9.23 2.80 5.04
N PRO A 127 8.96 2.45 6.33
CA PRO A 127 9.52 1.23 6.93
C PRO A 127 8.96 -0.02 6.26
N GLY A 128 9.85 -0.98 5.96
CA GLY A 128 9.49 -2.27 5.37
C GLY A 128 9.45 -2.27 3.84
N LEU A 129 9.74 -1.15 3.19
CA LEU A 129 10.05 -1.09 1.77
C LEU A 129 11.58 -1.10 1.57
N SER A 130 12.05 -1.60 0.43
CA SER A 130 13.46 -1.78 0.10
C SER A 130 13.84 -1.19 -1.27
N GLY A 131 15.15 -1.13 -1.55
CA GLY A 131 15.68 -0.65 -2.83
C GLY A 131 15.64 0.87 -2.99
N GLU A 132 16.16 1.36 -4.10
CA GLU A 132 16.11 2.76 -4.51
C GLU A 132 14.86 3.02 -5.36
N ILE A 133 14.44 4.28 -5.45
CA ILE A 133 13.38 4.71 -6.37
C ILE A 133 14.03 5.01 -7.71
N THR A 134 13.58 4.31 -8.75
CA THR A 134 14.07 4.49 -10.14
C THR A 134 12.97 4.95 -11.09
N VAL A 135 11.71 4.87 -10.65
CA VAL A 135 10.54 5.26 -11.45
C VAL A 135 10.47 6.78 -11.56
N ASP A 136 10.41 7.29 -12.79
CA ASP A 136 10.10 8.69 -13.06
C ASP A 136 8.60 8.95 -12.87
N VAL A 137 8.28 9.97 -12.08
CA VAL A 137 6.90 10.33 -11.71
C VAL A 137 6.70 11.84 -11.85
N LYS A 138 5.66 12.22 -12.59
CA LYS A 138 5.23 13.61 -12.74
C LYS A 138 4.03 13.92 -11.86
N GLU A 139 3.74 15.20 -11.65
CA GLU A 139 2.55 15.63 -10.92
C GLU A 139 1.27 15.12 -11.57
N GLY A 140 0.33 14.67 -10.73
CA GLY A 140 -0.94 14.12 -11.17
C GLY A 140 -0.87 12.67 -11.72
N GLU A 141 0.26 11.98 -11.60
CA GLU A 141 0.40 10.60 -12.08
C GLU A 141 0.19 9.52 -11.00
N LEU A 142 0.15 9.89 -9.73
CA LEU A 142 -0.01 8.94 -8.62
C LEU A 142 -1.42 9.05 -8.01
N LEU A 143 -2.16 7.95 -7.96
CA LEU A 143 -3.46 7.96 -7.28
C LEU A 143 -3.24 7.95 -5.76
N PRO A 144 -3.78 8.94 -5.02
CA PRO A 144 -3.85 8.89 -3.57
C PRO A 144 -4.80 7.78 -3.12
N GLU A 145 -4.26 6.75 -2.46
CA GLU A 145 -4.98 5.55 -2.03
C GLU A 145 -4.13 4.78 -1.01
N THR A 146 -4.70 3.73 -0.42
CA THR A 146 -3.96 2.80 0.44
C THR A 146 -3.47 1.60 -0.36
N TYR A 147 -2.14 1.44 -0.41
CA TYR A 147 -1.47 0.36 -1.13
C TYR A 147 -0.96 -0.70 -0.17
N SER A 148 -1.19 -1.97 -0.50
CA SER A 148 -0.69 -3.12 0.26
C SER A 148 0.63 -3.62 -0.32
N PHE A 149 1.56 -4.02 0.56
CA PHE A 149 2.86 -4.55 0.14
C PHE A 149 3.39 -5.60 1.12
N GLU A 150 4.24 -6.49 0.64
CA GLU A 150 4.98 -7.45 1.46
C GLU A 150 6.23 -6.81 2.06
N LEU A 151 6.69 -7.31 3.20
CA LEU A 151 7.94 -6.86 3.80
C LEU A 151 9.09 -6.95 2.78
N ASP A 152 9.93 -5.92 2.73
CA ASP A 152 11.05 -5.75 1.79
C ASP A 152 10.64 -5.64 0.31
N ALA A 153 9.37 -5.34 0.01
CA ALA A 153 8.97 -5.04 -1.36
C ALA A 153 9.73 -3.82 -1.92
N PRO A 154 10.10 -3.83 -3.20
CA PRO A 154 10.73 -2.67 -3.83
C PRO A 154 9.85 -1.41 -3.73
N ARG A 155 10.46 -0.27 -3.44
CA ARG A 155 9.77 1.03 -3.39
C ARG A 155 9.05 1.37 -4.69
N ASP A 156 9.66 1.05 -5.80
CA ASP A 156 9.08 1.24 -7.14
C ASP A 156 7.73 0.55 -7.30
N ASN A 157 7.50 -0.58 -6.63
CA ASN A 157 6.22 -1.29 -6.72
C ASN A 157 5.04 -0.44 -6.24
N ILE A 158 5.22 0.36 -5.20
CA ILE A 158 4.18 1.27 -4.69
C ILE A 158 3.89 2.36 -5.72
N LEU A 159 4.93 3.00 -6.25
CA LEU A 159 4.79 4.07 -7.24
C LEU A 159 4.16 3.54 -8.54
N LEU A 160 4.56 2.36 -9.01
CA LEU A 160 3.98 1.73 -10.20
C LEU A 160 2.51 1.34 -10.00
N GLN A 161 2.15 0.83 -8.81
CA GLN A 161 0.74 0.56 -8.47
C GLN A 161 -0.08 1.85 -8.49
N ALA A 162 0.40 2.92 -7.84
CA ALA A 162 -0.27 4.21 -7.78
C ALA A 162 -0.39 4.85 -9.17
N LYS A 163 0.65 4.77 -9.98
CA LYS A 163 0.67 5.27 -11.38
C LYS A 163 -0.32 4.49 -12.27
N SER A 164 -0.33 3.16 -12.16
CA SER A 164 -1.28 2.32 -12.89
C SER A 164 -2.73 2.58 -12.47
N ALA A 165 -2.99 2.75 -11.18
CA ALA A 165 -4.31 3.07 -10.66
C ALA A 165 -4.80 4.44 -11.16
N MET A 166 -3.94 5.47 -11.09
CA MET A 166 -4.25 6.81 -11.61
C MET A 166 -4.55 6.76 -13.11
N ALA A 167 -3.74 6.07 -13.90
CA ALA A 167 -3.94 5.97 -15.35
C ALA A 167 -5.31 5.38 -15.70
N LYS A 168 -5.77 4.38 -14.95
CA LYS A 168 -7.08 3.76 -15.14
C LYS A 168 -8.23 4.68 -14.76
N ILE A 169 -8.18 5.24 -13.56
CA ILE A 169 -9.29 6.04 -13.03
C ILE A 169 -9.47 7.35 -13.79
N LYS A 170 -8.39 8.06 -14.10
CA LYS A 170 -8.48 9.30 -14.87
C LYS A 170 -9.05 9.09 -16.27
N GLN A 171 -8.76 7.94 -16.91
CA GLN A 171 -9.34 7.61 -18.22
C GLN A 171 -10.84 7.37 -18.10
N VAL A 172 -11.28 6.60 -17.09
CA VAL A 172 -12.71 6.35 -16.85
C VAL A 172 -13.47 7.65 -16.62
N ILE A 173 -12.93 8.55 -15.78
CA ILE A 173 -13.55 9.86 -15.49
C ILE A 173 -13.58 10.72 -16.77
N TRP A 174 -12.49 10.78 -17.52
CA TRP A 174 -12.42 11.53 -18.76
C TRP A 174 -13.46 11.08 -19.80
N ASP A 175 -13.63 9.78 -19.97
CA ASP A 175 -14.58 9.20 -20.95
C ASP A 175 -16.04 9.47 -20.56
N ASN A 176 -16.33 9.61 -19.26
CA ASN A 176 -17.67 9.88 -18.74
C ASN A 176 -17.93 11.38 -18.42
N ARG A 177 -17.00 12.27 -18.74
CA ARG A 177 -17.12 13.70 -18.41
C ARG A 177 -18.33 14.37 -19.03
N ALA A 178 -18.82 15.42 -18.40
CA ALA A 178 -19.87 16.26 -18.94
C ALA A 178 -19.43 16.90 -20.29
N PRO A 179 -20.35 17.09 -21.24
CA PRO A 179 -20.04 17.75 -22.49
C PRO A 179 -19.81 19.25 -22.28
N GLY A 180 -19.00 19.87 -23.14
CA GLY A 180 -18.80 21.32 -23.16
C GLY A 180 -17.82 21.87 -22.15
N LEU A 181 -17.07 21.03 -21.47
CA LEU A 181 -16.00 21.47 -20.57
C LEU A 181 -14.85 22.12 -21.35
N PRO A 182 -14.16 23.13 -20.77
CA PRO A 182 -13.17 23.94 -21.48
C PRO A 182 -11.77 23.29 -21.55
N TYR A 183 -11.70 21.98 -21.44
CA TYR A 183 -10.42 21.23 -21.48
C TYR A 183 -10.14 20.72 -22.88
N LYS A 184 -8.90 20.85 -23.34
CA LYS A 184 -8.43 20.30 -24.61
C LYS A 184 -8.17 18.80 -24.56
N ASP A 185 -7.68 18.35 -23.40
CA ASP A 185 -7.33 16.96 -23.16
C ASP A 185 -7.46 16.57 -21.68
N ILE A 186 -7.21 15.31 -21.39
CA ILE A 186 -7.28 14.73 -20.05
C ILE A 186 -6.27 15.38 -19.08
N ASN A 187 -5.14 15.92 -19.56
CA ASN A 187 -4.15 16.54 -18.70
C ASN A 187 -4.62 17.91 -18.20
N GLU A 188 -5.35 18.67 -19.03
CA GLU A 188 -5.98 19.91 -18.60
C GLU A 188 -7.07 19.64 -17.53
N MET A 189 -7.85 18.57 -17.65
CA MET A 189 -8.79 18.15 -16.61
C MET A 189 -8.05 17.78 -15.31
N MET A 190 -6.96 17.02 -15.41
CA MET A 190 -6.13 16.67 -14.23
C MET A 190 -5.51 17.91 -13.58
N THR A 191 -5.10 18.88 -14.39
CA THR A 191 -4.58 20.17 -13.89
C THR A 191 -5.65 20.91 -13.10
N MET A 192 -6.89 21.00 -13.63
CA MET A 192 -8.02 21.56 -12.89
C MET A 192 -8.31 20.79 -11.61
N ALA A 193 -8.34 19.47 -11.66
CA ALA A 193 -8.57 18.62 -10.49
C ALA A 193 -7.55 18.89 -9.39
N SER A 194 -6.26 19.07 -9.75
CA SER A 194 -5.20 19.38 -8.78
C SER A 194 -5.36 20.76 -8.12
N ILE A 195 -5.94 21.72 -8.84
CA ILE A 195 -6.28 23.06 -8.29
C ILE A 195 -7.44 22.91 -7.31
N ILE A 196 -8.52 22.22 -7.70
CA ILE A 196 -9.68 21.97 -6.83
C ILE A 196 -9.26 21.26 -5.55
N GLU A 197 -8.40 20.24 -5.65
CA GLU A 197 -7.87 19.48 -4.52
C GLU A 197 -7.15 20.38 -3.50
N LYS A 198 -6.40 21.36 -3.99
CA LYS A 198 -5.63 22.28 -3.14
C LYS A 198 -6.45 23.46 -2.62
N GLU A 199 -7.61 23.75 -3.23
CA GLU A 199 -8.45 24.88 -2.86
C GLU A 199 -9.39 24.56 -1.70
N THR A 200 -9.95 23.34 -1.68
CA THR A 200 -10.86 22.93 -0.59
C THR A 200 -10.67 21.49 -0.18
N SER A 201 -10.67 21.27 1.13
CA SER A 201 -10.76 19.94 1.74
C SER A 201 -12.19 19.51 2.04
N VAL A 202 -13.19 20.40 1.82
CA VAL A 202 -14.60 20.14 2.11
C VAL A 202 -15.25 19.49 0.90
N PRO A 203 -15.73 18.24 1.00
CA PRO A 203 -16.27 17.52 -0.16
C PRO A 203 -17.42 18.23 -0.85
N GLU A 204 -18.32 18.85 -0.09
CA GLU A 204 -19.51 19.53 -0.58
C GLU A 204 -19.20 20.81 -1.38
N GLU A 205 -18.05 21.40 -1.17
CA GLU A 205 -17.63 22.63 -1.85
C GLU A 205 -16.94 22.35 -3.20
N ARG A 206 -16.42 21.14 -3.43
CA ARG A 206 -15.61 20.81 -4.62
C ARG A 206 -16.33 21.16 -5.93
N ALA A 207 -17.61 20.81 -6.06
CA ALA A 207 -18.40 21.12 -7.26
C ALA A 207 -18.58 22.63 -7.45
N LEU A 208 -18.78 23.39 -6.36
CA LEU A 208 -18.90 24.85 -6.43
C LEU A 208 -17.56 25.49 -6.85
N VAL A 209 -16.47 25.08 -6.24
CA VAL A 209 -15.10 25.53 -6.58
C VAL A 209 -14.79 25.23 -8.05
N ALA A 210 -15.08 24.00 -8.51
CA ALA A 210 -14.94 23.61 -9.92
C ALA A 210 -15.73 24.52 -10.84
N SER A 211 -17.00 24.78 -10.54
CA SER A 211 -17.87 25.66 -11.35
C SER A 211 -17.30 27.07 -11.47
N VAL A 212 -16.73 27.62 -10.41
CA VAL A 212 -16.11 28.97 -10.44
C VAL A 212 -14.92 28.98 -11.40
N PHE A 213 -14.03 28.01 -11.33
CA PHE A 213 -12.85 27.97 -12.20
C PHE A 213 -13.22 27.66 -13.66
N ILE A 214 -14.14 26.74 -13.91
CA ILE A 214 -14.65 26.44 -15.26
C ILE A 214 -15.26 27.69 -15.88
N ASN A 215 -16.09 28.45 -15.12
CA ASN A 215 -16.66 29.71 -15.59
C ASN A 215 -15.59 30.76 -15.88
N ARG A 216 -14.52 30.86 -15.08
CA ARG A 216 -13.41 31.78 -15.34
C ARG A 216 -12.67 31.39 -16.64
N LEU A 217 -12.41 30.12 -16.89
CA LEU A 217 -11.82 29.64 -18.14
C LEU A 217 -12.69 30.00 -19.34
N ASN A 218 -14.00 29.72 -19.28
CA ASN A 218 -14.93 30.01 -20.35
C ASN A 218 -15.01 31.51 -20.67
N ARG A 219 -14.87 32.38 -19.65
CA ARG A 219 -14.86 33.84 -19.78
C ARG A 219 -13.48 34.43 -20.08
N ARG A 220 -12.47 33.58 -20.30
CA ARG A 220 -11.06 33.99 -20.49
C ARG A 220 -10.54 34.86 -19.36
N MET A 221 -10.93 34.55 -18.12
CA MET A 221 -10.44 35.20 -16.90
C MET A 221 -9.26 34.45 -16.35
N ARG A 222 -8.37 35.15 -15.60
CA ARG A 222 -7.32 34.49 -14.80
C ARG A 222 -7.95 33.70 -13.67
N LEU A 223 -7.39 32.51 -13.34
CA LEU A 223 -7.91 31.68 -12.26
C LEU A 223 -7.66 32.32 -10.89
N GLN A 224 -6.51 32.95 -10.68
CA GLN A 224 -6.13 33.68 -9.46
C GLN A 224 -6.34 32.84 -8.19
N THR A 225 -5.71 31.69 -8.15
CA THR A 225 -5.74 30.75 -7.03
C THR A 225 -4.37 30.64 -6.36
N ASP A 226 -4.34 30.81 -5.05
CA ASP A 226 -3.14 30.84 -4.23
C ASP A 226 -2.30 29.54 -4.31
N PRO A 227 -2.89 28.32 -4.34
CA PRO A 227 -2.13 27.08 -4.50
C PRO A 227 -1.19 27.06 -5.70
N THR A 228 -1.57 27.70 -6.82
CA THR A 228 -0.70 27.74 -8.01
C THR A 228 0.53 28.65 -7.80
N VAL A 229 0.39 29.69 -6.98
CA VAL A 229 1.54 30.54 -6.58
C VAL A 229 2.43 29.82 -5.60
N ILE A 230 1.85 29.09 -4.65
CA ILE A 230 2.62 28.24 -3.71
C ILE A 230 3.44 27.24 -4.51
N TYR A 231 2.84 26.55 -5.47
CA TYR A 231 3.54 25.62 -6.34
C TYR A 231 4.62 26.32 -7.17
N ALA A 232 4.34 27.49 -7.72
CA ALA A 232 5.33 28.29 -8.47
C ALA A 232 6.56 28.68 -7.65
N LEU A 233 6.42 28.80 -6.32
CA LEU A 233 7.52 29.13 -5.41
C LEU A 233 8.30 27.91 -4.92
N THR A 234 7.64 26.76 -4.86
CA THR A 234 8.20 25.56 -4.21
C THR A 234 8.54 24.45 -5.20
N GLU A 235 8.00 24.53 -6.42
CA GLU A 235 8.06 23.49 -7.44
C GLU A 235 7.58 22.10 -6.92
N GLY A 236 6.82 22.14 -5.81
CA GLY A 236 6.33 20.93 -5.13
C GLY A 236 7.36 20.21 -4.26
N GLU A 237 8.59 20.74 -4.13
CA GLU A 237 9.69 20.09 -3.40
C GLU A 237 9.57 20.25 -1.89
N PHE A 238 9.02 21.38 -1.42
CA PHE A 238 8.88 21.67 0.01
C PHE A 238 7.59 22.42 0.33
N GLU A 239 7.24 22.40 1.60
CA GLU A 239 6.08 23.14 2.12
C GLU A 239 6.43 24.61 2.36
N LEU A 240 5.61 25.54 1.86
CA LEU A 240 5.76 26.97 2.16
C LEU A 240 5.29 27.25 3.59
N LYS A 241 6.22 27.28 4.55
CA LYS A 241 5.93 27.43 5.99
C LYS A 241 5.59 28.87 6.42
N ARG A 242 5.02 29.65 5.53
CA ARG A 242 4.53 31.02 5.79
C ARG A 242 3.33 31.34 4.90
N PRO A 243 2.50 32.32 5.29
CA PRO A 243 1.46 32.86 4.38
C PRO A 243 2.06 33.49 3.12
N LEU A 244 1.28 33.47 2.03
CA LEU A 244 1.62 34.21 0.82
C LEU A 244 1.67 35.72 1.09
N ARG A 245 2.66 36.38 0.50
CA ARG A 245 2.84 37.83 0.50
C ARG A 245 2.33 38.41 -0.82
N LYS A 246 1.95 39.68 -0.84
CA LYS A 246 1.58 40.37 -2.09
C LYS A 246 2.67 40.31 -3.17
N SER A 247 3.95 40.34 -2.75
CA SER A 247 5.08 40.18 -3.67
C SER A 247 5.11 38.82 -4.35
N ASP A 248 4.69 37.75 -3.67
CA ASP A 248 4.69 36.37 -4.19
C ASP A 248 3.71 36.22 -5.38
N LEU A 249 2.60 36.98 -5.36
CA LEU A 249 1.63 37.02 -6.48
C LEU A 249 2.24 37.56 -7.79
N ASN A 250 3.41 38.18 -7.73
CA ASN A 250 4.15 38.69 -8.89
C ASN A 250 5.24 37.74 -9.37
N THR A 251 5.38 36.56 -8.76
CA THR A 251 6.37 35.54 -9.17
C THR A 251 6.24 35.23 -10.66
N ASP A 252 7.36 35.29 -11.37
CA ASP A 252 7.42 34.99 -12.80
C ASP A 252 7.55 33.47 -12.99
N SER A 253 6.41 32.82 -13.18
CA SER A 253 6.31 31.37 -13.39
C SER A 253 5.06 31.08 -14.24
N ALA A 254 5.17 30.09 -15.13
CA ALA A 254 4.05 29.59 -15.93
C ALA A 254 2.92 29.05 -15.05
N PHE A 255 3.21 28.61 -13.84
CA PHE A 255 2.21 28.14 -12.88
C PHE A 255 1.42 29.28 -12.21
N ASN A 256 1.91 30.51 -12.21
CA ASN A 256 1.25 31.62 -11.51
C ASN A 256 -0.01 32.10 -12.22
N THR A 257 -1.19 31.67 -11.75
CA THR A 257 -2.49 32.03 -12.32
C THR A 257 -2.97 33.45 -11.98
N TYR A 258 -2.26 34.22 -11.19
CA TYR A 258 -2.47 35.69 -11.05
C TYR A 258 -1.88 36.46 -12.22
N ARG A 259 -0.86 35.93 -12.88
CA ARG A 259 -0.19 36.57 -14.02
C ARG A 259 -0.64 35.99 -15.36
N ASN A 260 -0.82 34.68 -15.43
CA ASN A 260 -1.13 33.96 -16.66
C ASN A 260 -2.64 33.67 -16.78
N TYR A 261 -3.13 33.67 -18.01
CA TYR A 261 -4.48 33.24 -18.35
C TYR A 261 -4.52 31.73 -18.58
N GLY A 262 -5.66 31.13 -18.27
CA GLY A 262 -5.85 29.69 -18.49
C GLY A 262 -5.31 28.83 -17.35
N LEU A 263 -5.19 27.55 -17.62
CA LEU A 263 -4.62 26.57 -16.70
C LEU A 263 -3.09 26.67 -16.67
N PRO A 264 -2.45 26.34 -15.54
CA PRO A 264 -1.00 26.10 -15.52
C PRO A 264 -0.61 24.93 -16.42
N PRO A 265 0.68 24.80 -16.78
CA PRO A 265 1.14 23.83 -17.77
C PRO A 265 0.99 22.34 -17.35
N ALA A 266 0.85 22.09 -16.04
CA ALA A 266 0.71 20.75 -15.48
C ALA A 266 -0.04 20.79 -14.13
N PRO A 267 -0.48 19.64 -13.60
CA PRO A 267 -1.01 19.54 -12.24
C PRO A 267 -0.02 20.08 -11.20
N ILE A 268 -0.54 20.55 -10.06
CA ILE A 268 0.24 21.09 -8.93
C ILE A 268 0.29 20.15 -7.72
N CYS A 269 -0.39 19.02 -7.82
CA CYS A 269 -0.37 17.91 -6.85
C CYS A 269 -1.01 16.68 -7.48
N ASN A 270 -1.05 15.60 -6.72
CA ASN A 270 -1.80 14.39 -7.07
C ASN A 270 -3.22 14.47 -6.46
N PRO A 271 -4.26 14.72 -7.29
CA PRO A 271 -5.62 14.87 -6.80
C PRO A 271 -6.27 13.51 -6.49
N GLY A 272 -7.20 13.51 -5.54
CA GLY A 272 -8.09 12.39 -5.26
C GLY A 272 -9.21 12.24 -6.30
N VAL A 273 -9.92 11.11 -6.23
CA VAL A 273 -11.02 10.80 -7.15
C VAL A 273 -12.10 11.87 -7.11
N ALA A 274 -12.47 12.35 -5.92
CA ALA A 274 -13.52 13.33 -5.73
C ALA A 274 -13.22 14.70 -6.39
N ALA A 275 -11.94 15.13 -6.38
CA ALA A 275 -11.54 16.35 -7.07
C ALA A 275 -11.53 16.17 -8.60
N MET A 276 -11.14 14.96 -9.09
CA MET A 276 -11.22 14.62 -10.51
C MET A 276 -12.67 14.58 -11.01
N GLU A 277 -13.58 13.97 -10.24
CA GLU A 277 -15.02 13.96 -10.55
C GLU A 277 -15.60 15.37 -10.58
N ALA A 278 -15.25 16.23 -9.61
CA ALA A 278 -15.68 17.61 -9.59
C ALA A 278 -15.16 18.43 -10.79
N ALA A 279 -13.95 18.11 -11.29
CA ALA A 279 -13.44 18.74 -12.50
C ALA A 279 -14.15 18.25 -13.78
N ALA A 280 -14.71 17.03 -13.74
CA ALA A 280 -15.32 16.38 -14.90
C ALA A 280 -16.86 16.62 -15.01
N HIS A 281 -17.51 17.13 -13.97
CA HIS A 281 -18.97 17.34 -13.91
C HIS A 281 -19.36 18.72 -13.38
#